data_028aa67d3ec619817a374c62bdd5f7e0
#
_entry.id   028aa67d3ec619817a374c62bdd5f7e0
#
_cell.length_a   1.000
_cell.length_b   1.000
_cell.length_c   1.000
_cell.angle_alpha   90.00
_cell.angle_beta   90.00
_cell.angle_gamma   90.00
#
_symmetry.space_group_name_H-M   'P 1'
#
loop_
_entity.id
_entity.type
_entity.pdbx_description
1 polymer ?
#
loop_
_entity_poly.entity_id
_entity_poly.type
_entity_poly.pdbx_seq_one_letter_code
_entity_poly.pdbx_strand_id
1 'polypeptide(L)'
;SNMKLKKIMSAILAAAMLTATMAACGGDGNSSAAPSSSTDGNSATNTSAPAESGSGVSAEDLSTQEEYTVKIMYFGDAKTEDTNEVAAKLSELTKAKYNTVIEMVRVGFGSYKDQANLALNSGEKLDVISSFGFVPATMMSQNQILPLNDYLDQYAPDTKAAISDLDWQCVTINGNITGVPYNIEKASAFGLLMVKDVVDAMGIDWESIKTLKDAEPIFEKVKAEHPEMYMLI
;
A
#
# COMPACT_ATOMS: atom_id res chain seq x y z
N SER A 1 6.69 -33.46 33.94
CA SER A 1 6.66 -34.48 32.86
C SER A 1 6.61 -33.86 31.46
N ASN A 2 5.91 -32.73 31.29
CA ASN A 2 5.70 -32.10 29.96
C ASN A 2 6.90 -31.36 29.37
N MET A 3 7.92 -31.02 30.18
CA MET A 3 9.09 -30.31 29.74
C MET A 3 10.13 -31.21 29.03
N LYS A 4 10.18 -32.49 29.37
CA LYS A 4 11.06 -33.48 28.73
C LYS A 4 10.55 -33.91 27.36
N LEU A 5 9.23 -33.93 27.17
CA LEU A 5 8.61 -34.29 25.88
C LEU A 5 8.82 -33.24 24.81
N LYS A 6 8.77 -31.93 25.19
CA LYS A 6 9.03 -30.81 24.26
C LYS A 6 10.48 -30.77 23.76
N LYS A 7 11.46 -31.15 24.61
CA LYS A 7 12.88 -31.19 24.22
C LYS A 7 13.19 -32.36 23.28
N ILE A 8 12.49 -33.46 23.40
CA ILE A 8 12.66 -34.63 22.51
C ILE A 8 12.04 -34.35 21.12
N MET A 9 10.91 -33.69 21.05
CA MET A 9 10.31 -33.29 19.77
C MET A 9 11.15 -32.27 19.00
N SER A 10 11.81 -31.31 19.66
CA SER A 10 12.74 -30.38 19.00
C SER A 10 13.99 -31.05 18.43
N ALA A 11 14.49 -32.11 19.06
CA ALA A 11 15.68 -32.83 18.59
C ALA A 11 15.38 -33.71 17.37
N ILE A 12 14.17 -34.23 17.24
CA ILE A 12 13.76 -35.06 16.10
C ILE A 12 13.52 -34.22 14.85
N LEU A 13 13.02 -32.98 15.00
CA LEU A 13 12.81 -32.07 13.87
C LEU A 13 14.11 -31.55 13.28
N ALA A 14 15.18 -31.41 14.09
CA ALA A 14 16.50 -30.96 13.62
C ALA A 14 17.27 -32.07 12.87
N ALA A 15 16.97 -33.34 13.10
CA ALA A 15 17.64 -34.47 12.43
C ALA A 15 17.07 -34.79 11.04
N ALA A 16 15.85 -34.35 10.74
CA ALA A 16 15.17 -34.62 9.46
C ALA A 16 15.57 -33.66 8.32
N MET A 17 16.28 -32.56 8.59
CA MET A 17 16.70 -31.56 7.58
C MET A 17 18.13 -31.77 7.04
N LEU A 18 18.87 -32.78 7.47
CA LEU A 18 20.29 -32.98 7.08
C LEU A 18 20.51 -34.08 6.03
N THR A 19 19.46 -34.67 5.43
CA THR A 19 19.62 -35.79 4.47
C THR A 19 19.17 -35.51 3.04
N ALA A 20 18.95 -34.25 2.64
CA ALA A 20 18.45 -33.90 1.30
C ALA A 20 19.43 -33.11 0.41
N THR A 21 20.74 -33.17 0.64
CA THR A 21 21.71 -32.52 -0.25
C THR A 21 22.86 -33.44 -0.64
N MET A 22 22.59 -34.42 -1.51
CA MET A 22 23.63 -35.10 -2.32
C MET A 22 22.94 -35.91 -3.43
N ALA A 23 22.56 -35.31 -4.54
CA ALA A 23 22.53 -35.96 -5.84
C ALA A 23 22.06 -34.99 -6.94
N ALA A 24 22.99 -34.35 -7.60
CA ALA A 24 22.91 -34.04 -9.04
C ALA A 24 24.21 -33.35 -9.46
N CYS A 25 25.13 -34.13 -9.96
CA CYS A 25 26.20 -33.67 -10.83
C CYS A 25 26.35 -34.71 -11.96
N GLY A 26 26.28 -34.22 -13.22
CA GLY A 26 26.81 -35.01 -14.34
C GLY A 26 25.93 -35.02 -15.58
N GLY A 27 26.41 -34.41 -16.69
CA GLY A 27 26.26 -34.96 -18.01
C GLY A 27 25.80 -34.00 -19.12
N ASP A 28 26.73 -33.56 -19.92
CA ASP A 28 26.68 -32.83 -21.18
C ASP A 28 25.73 -33.36 -22.27
N GLY A 29 25.31 -32.49 -23.23
CA GLY A 29 24.97 -32.98 -24.58
C GLY A 29 23.94 -32.15 -25.34
N ASN A 30 24.40 -31.18 -26.04
CA ASN A 30 24.06 -30.54 -27.33
C ASN A 30 22.91 -31.12 -28.20
N SER A 31 22.13 -30.23 -28.80
CA SER A 31 21.66 -30.10 -30.20
C SER A 31 20.16 -29.87 -30.42
N SER A 32 19.91 -28.70 -30.97
CA SER A 32 18.95 -28.27 -32.01
C SER A 32 17.83 -29.21 -32.48
N ALA A 33 16.59 -28.71 -32.48
CA ALA A 33 15.71 -28.45 -33.64
C ALA A 33 14.24 -28.41 -33.23
N ALA A 34 13.53 -27.37 -33.61
CA ALA A 34 12.07 -27.35 -33.80
C ALA A 34 11.78 -27.79 -35.25
N PRO A 35 10.52 -27.94 -35.74
CA PRO A 35 9.19 -27.79 -35.12
C PRO A 35 8.20 -28.93 -35.44
N SER A 36 7.04 -28.91 -34.91
CA SER A 36 5.68 -28.89 -35.51
C SER A 36 4.60 -29.62 -34.71
N SER A 37 3.54 -28.88 -34.51
CA SER A 37 2.10 -29.21 -34.42
C SER A 37 1.66 -30.66 -34.18
N SER A 38 0.81 -30.83 -33.15
CA SER A 38 -0.55 -31.33 -33.28
C SER A 38 -1.30 -31.33 -31.95
N THR A 39 -2.51 -30.85 -32.05
CA THR A 39 -3.68 -30.91 -31.18
C THR A 39 -3.83 -32.27 -30.48
N ASP A 40 -4.09 -32.23 -29.14
CA ASP A 40 -5.26 -32.92 -28.61
C ASP A 40 -5.48 -32.51 -27.13
N GLY A 41 -6.77 -32.36 -26.80
CA GLY A 41 -7.24 -31.84 -25.53
C GLY A 41 -7.03 -32.80 -24.36
N ASN A 42 -6.77 -32.21 -23.21
CA ASN A 42 -7.14 -32.82 -21.94
C ASN A 42 -7.64 -31.76 -20.98
N SER A 43 -8.90 -31.92 -20.64
CA SER A 43 -9.67 -31.13 -19.69
C SER A 43 -9.05 -31.29 -18.30
N ALA A 44 -8.30 -30.30 -17.85
CA ALA A 44 -7.94 -30.20 -16.45
C ALA A 44 -9.10 -29.57 -15.71
N THR A 45 -9.78 -30.37 -14.94
CA THR A 45 -10.82 -29.99 -13.98
C THR A 45 -10.25 -28.98 -13.01
N ASN A 46 -10.59 -27.72 -13.21
CA ASN A 46 -10.38 -26.67 -12.26
C ASN A 46 -11.33 -26.93 -11.09
N THR A 47 -10.80 -27.41 -9.97
CA THR A 47 -11.52 -27.47 -8.72
C THR A 47 -11.62 -26.04 -8.21
N SER A 48 -12.67 -25.36 -8.63
CA SER A 48 -13.11 -24.13 -8.02
C SER A 48 -13.44 -24.41 -6.56
N ALA A 49 -12.76 -23.76 -5.64
CA ALA A 49 -13.22 -23.62 -4.27
C ALA A 49 -14.66 -23.08 -4.31
N PRO A 50 -15.57 -23.55 -3.45
CA PRO A 50 -16.92 -23.02 -3.41
C PRO A 50 -16.84 -21.52 -3.09
N ALA A 51 -17.27 -20.68 -4.02
CA ALA A 51 -17.67 -19.34 -3.70
C ALA A 51 -18.85 -19.49 -2.72
N GLU A 52 -18.62 -19.23 -1.45
CA GLU A 52 -19.70 -18.98 -0.52
C GLU A 52 -20.45 -17.77 -1.08
N SER A 53 -21.66 -18.05 -1.55
CA SER A 53 -22.65 -17.08 -1.94
C SER A 53 -22.99 -16.30 -0.67
N GLY A 54 -22.26 -15.21 -0.43
CA GLY A 54 -22.56 -14.30 0.67
C GLY A 54 -23.93 -13.69 0.43
N SER A 55 -24.94 -14.17 1.15
CA SER A 55 -26.18 -13.44 1.31
C SER A 55 -25.82 -12.06 1.85
N GLY A 56 -26.24 -11.01 1.15
CA GLY A 56 -25.96 -9.64 1.52
C GLY A 56 -26.38 -9.37 2.96
N VAL A 57 -25.40 -9.20 3.84
CA VAL A 57 -25.62 -8.87 5.25
C VAL A 57 -25.97 -7.41 5.33
N SER A 58 -27.11 -7.08 5.91
CA SER A 58 -27.48 -5.67 6.11
C SER A 58 -26.56 -5.00 7.14
N ALA A 59 -26.44 -3.67 7.09
CA ALA A 59 -25.61 -2.94 8.06
C ALA A 59 -26.09 -3.15 9.52
N GLU A 60 -27.36 -3.46 9.73
CA GLU A 60 -27.91 -3.79 11.04
C GLU A 60 -27.42 -5.15 11.57
N ASP A 61 -27.22 -6.11 10.66
CA ASP A 61 -26.71 -7.44 11.02
C ASP A 61 -25.23 -7.39 11.41
N LEU A 62 -24.45 -6.50 10.81
CA LEU A 62 -23.03 -6.35 11.09
C LEU A 62 -22.74 -5.86 12.52
N SER A 63 -23.65 -5.07 13.11
CA SER A 63 -23.50 -4.62 14.50
C SER A 63 -23.61 -5.74 15.54
N THR A 64 -24.18 -6.87 15.16
CA THR A 64 -24.37 -8.05 16.02
C THR A 64 -23.29 -9.11 15.84
N GLN A 65 -22.37 -8.92 14.89
CA GLN A 65 -21.24 -9.82 14.68
C GLN A 65 -20.22 -9.72 15.81
N GLU A 66 -19.32 -10.69 15.90
CA GLU A 66 -18.19 -10.63 16.82
C GLU A 66 -17.34 -9.38 16.55
N GLU A 67 -16.80 -8.76 17.63
CA GLU A 67 -15.94 -7.58 17.49
C GLU A 67 -14.70 -7.91 16.66
N TYR A 68 -14.48 -7.14 15.61
CA TYR A 68 -13.32 -7.27 14.74
C TYR A 68 -12.41 -6.05 14.82
N THR A 69 -11.10 -6.28 14.90
CA THR A 69 -10.12 -5.19 14.83
C THR A 69 -9.55 -5.10 13.42
N VAL A 70 -9.79 -3.99 12.73
CA VAL A 70 -9.15 -3.64 11.46
C VAL A 70 -7.82 -2.97 11.73
N LYS A 71 -6.72 -3.58 11.28
CA LYS A 71 -5.37 -3.05 11.41
C LYS A 71 -4.96 -2.34 10.14
N ILE A 72 -4.69 -1.04 10.23
CA ILE A 72 -4.34 -0.16 9.12
C ILE A 72 -2.88 0.29 9.28
N MET A 73 -2.02 -0.03 8.31
CA MET A 73 -0.64 0.46 8.27
C MET A 73 -0.50 1.58 7.23
N TYR A 74 0.08 2.70 7.64
CA TYR A 74 0.29 3.85 6.77
C TYR A 74 1.57 4.61 7.15
N PHE A 75 2.02 5.49 6.27
CA PHE A 75 3.21 6.31 6.53
C PHE A 75 2.85 7.71 7.02
N GLY A 76 3.73 8.30 7.83
CA GLY A 76 3.59 9.68 8.30
C GLY A 76 4.47 9.96 9.50
N ASP A 77 4.54 11.25 9.86
CA ASP A 77 5.39 11.75 10.95
C ASP A 77 4.62 12.34 12.15
N ALA A 78 3.30 12.05 12.23
CA ALA A 78 2.47 12.48 13.35
C ALA A 78 2.94 11.83 14.68
N LYS A 79 2.59 12.42 15.81
CA LYS A 79 2.85 11.82 17.11
C LYS A 79 2.00 10.57 17.32
N THR A 80 2.51 9.63 18.10
CA THR A 80 1.78 8.39 18.40
C THR A 80 0.47 8.66 19.16
N GLU A 81 0.47 9.63 20.04
CA GLU A 81 -0.73 10.04 20.80
C GLU A 81 -1.84 10.54 19.86
N ASP A 82 -1.49 11.41 18.90
CA ASP A 82 -2.44 11.94 17.90
C ASP A 82 -3.01 10.80 17.03
N THR A 83 -2.16 9.84 16.65
CA THR A 83 -2.58 8.65 15.90
C THR A 83 -3.58 7.81 16.69
N ASN A 84 -3.32 7.59 17.98
CA ASN A 84 -4.21 6.82 18.85
C ASN A 84 -5.54 7.53 19.09
N GLU A 85 -5.54 8.86 19.22
CA GLU A 85 -6.76 9.64 19.33
C GLU A 85 -7.64 9.53 18.08
N VAL A 86 -7.03 9.63 16.89
CA VAL A 86 -7.74 9.44 15.63
C VAL A 86 -8.31 8.02 15.53
N ALA A 87 -7.53 6.99 15.86
CA ALA A 87 -7.98 5.60 15.85
C ALA A 87 -9.16 5.37 16.81
N ALA A 88 -9.12 5.99 18.00
CA ALA A 88 -10.21 5.92 18.97
C ALA A 88 -11.49 6.56 18.42
N LYS A 89 -11.41 7.75 17.82
CA LYS A 89 -12.56 8.42 17.21
C LYS A 89 -13.15 7.65 16.03
N LEU A 90 -12.31 7.08 15.18
CA LEU A 90 -12.79 6.20 14.12
C LEU A 90 -13.48 4.95 14.68
N SER A 91 -12.92 4.36 15.73
CA SER A 91 -13.50 3.19 16.40
C SER A 91 -14.87 3.47 17.01
N GLU A 92 -15.11 4.65 17.57
CA GLU A 92 -16.44 5.05 18.05
C GLU A 92 -17.49 4.96 16.93
N LEU A 93 -17.14 5.42 15.72
CA LEU A 93 -18.04 5.41 14.55
C LEU A 93 -18.23 3.99 13.97
N THR A 94 -17.13 3.25 13.81
CA THR A 94 -17.17 1.92 13.19
C THR A 94 -17.76 0.88 14.14
N LYS A 95 -17.55 1.00 15.44
CA LYS A 95 -18.12 0.10 16.43
C LYS A 95 -19.64 0.20 16.49
N ALA A 96 -20.19 1.42 16.37
CA ALA A 96 -21.63 1.62 16.38
C ALA A 96 -22.35 0.97 15.19
N LYS A 97 -21.69 0.91 14.01
CA LYS A 97 -22.28 0.38 12.78
C LYS A 97 -21.91 -1.06 12.48
N TYR A 98 -20.67 -1.45 12.77
CA TYR A 98 -20.07 -2.68 12.25
C TYR A 98 -19.42 -3.53 13.34
N ASN A 99 -19.56 -3.18 14.61
CA ASN A 99 -18.83 -3.77 15.74
C ASN A 99 -17.32 -3.91 15.47
N THR A 100 -16.72 -2.89 14.86
CA THR A 100 -15.33 -2.90 14.40
C THR A 100 -14.51 -1.85 15.11
N VAL A 101 -13.33 -2.24 15.61
CA VAL A 101 -12.31 -1.36 16.21
C VAL A 101 -11.21 -1.10 15.20
N ILE A 102 -10.68 0.12 15.17
CA ILE A 102 -9.60 0.53 14.29
C ILE A 102 -8.27 0.58 15.06
N GLU A 103 -7.28 -0.16 14.59
CA GLU A 103 -5.88 -0.06 15.02
C GLU A 103 -5.06 0.61 13.91
N MET A 104 -4.40 1.72 14.21
CA MET A 104 -3.59 2.46 13.26
C MET A 104 -2.10 2.27 13.57
N VAL A 105 -1.36 1.70 12.63
CA VAL A 105 0.09 1.52 12.69
C VAL A 105 0.75 2.53 11.78
N ARG A 106 1.28 3.59 12.36
CA ARG A 106 2.02 4.62 11.63
C ARG A 106 3.49 4.28 11.59
N VAL A 107 4.06 4.39 10.40
CA VAL A 107 5.48 4.13 10.13
C VAL A 107 6.11 5.37 9.49
N GLY A 108 7.33 5.72 9.85
CA GLY A 108 8.05 6.84 9.23
C GLY A 108 8.22 6.62 7.73
N PHE A 109 8.10 7.69 6.95
CA PHE A 109 8.08 7.66 5.48
C PHE A 109 9.25 6.86 4.88
N GLY A 110 10.49 7.06 5.36
CA GLY A 110 11.68 6.41 4.84
C GLY A 110 11.77 4.90 5.09
N SER A 111 11.05 4.39 6.11
CA SER A 111 11.07 2.96 6.47
C SER A 111 9.77 2.22 6.17
N TYR A 112 8.76 2.93 5.69
CA TYR A 112 7.41 2.38 5.49
C TYR A 112 7.40 1.14 4.59
N LYS A 113 8.00 1.22 3.42
CA LYS A 113 7.99 0.14 2.44
C LYS A 113 8.63 -1.14 2.98
N ASP A 114 9.75 -1.02 3.69
CA ASP A 114 10.48 -2.16 4.22
C ASP A 114 9.69 -2.83 5.37
N GLN A 115 9.11 -2.03 6.27
CA GLN A 115 8.30 -2.54 7.37
C GLN A 115 7.00 -3.17 6.87
N ALA A 116 6.32 -2.56 5.89
CA ALA A 116 5.12 -3.14 5.30
C ALA A 116 5.41 -4.45 4.55
N ASN A 117 6.53 -4.53 3.80
CA ASN A 117 6.97 -5.78 3.19
C ASN A 117 7.26 -6.87 4.24
N LEU A 118 7.91 -6.50 5.34
CA LEU A 118 8.19 -7.44 6.42
C LEU A 118 6.88 -7.99 7.02
N ALA A 119 5.93 -7.12 7.34
CA ALA A 119 4.63 -7.51 7.87
C ALA A 119 3.85 -8.43 6.91
N LEU A 120 3.77 -8.07 5.63
CA LEU A 120 3.11 -8.87 4.60
C LEU A 120 3.74 -10.27 4.44
N ASN A 121 5.07 -10.36 4.47
CA ASN A 121 5.78 -11.63 4.28
C ASN A 121 5.85 -12.49 5.55
N SER A 122 5.72 -11.90 6.73
CA SER A 122 5.70 -12.64 8.00
C SER A 122 4.34 -13.25 8.32
N GLY A 123 3.29 -12.90 7.57
CA GLY A 123 1.91 -13.30 7.88
C GLY A 123 1.35 -12.57 9.10
N GLU A 124 1.92 -11.42 9.48
CA GLU A 124 1.33 -10.57 10.50
C GLU A 124 -0.06 -10.11 10.05
N LYS A 125 -1.01 -10.08 10.99
CA LYS A 125 -2.34 -9.54 10.70
C LYS A 125 -2.23 -8.09 10.26
N LEU A 126 -2.63 -7.82 9.03
CA LEU A 126 -2.64 -6.49 8.43
C LEU A 126 -3.79 -6.45 7.41
N ASP A 127 -4.79 -5.62 7.68
CA ASP A 127 -6.02 -5.59 6.88
C ASP A 127 -5.98 -4.52 5.78
N VAL A 128 -5.36 -3.38 6.07
CA VAL A 128 -5.27 -2.26 5.13
C VAL A 128 -3.88 -1.66 5.14
N ILE A 129 -3.33 -1.39 3.97
CA ILE A 129 -2.05 -0.67 3.81
C ILE A 129 -2.17 0.47 2.82
N SER A 130 -1.32 1.48 2.96
CA SER A 130 -1.08 2.42 1.88
C SER A 130 -0.23 1.75 0.80
N SER A 131 -0.66 1.83 -0.46
CA SER A 131 0.11 1.26 -1.59
C SER A 131 1.31 2.12 -1.99
N PHE A 132 1.64 3.17 -1.25
CA PHE A 132 2.76 4.05 -1.55
C PHE A 132 4.09 3.30 -1.62
N GLY A 133 4.79 3.44 -2.75
CA GLY A 133 6.06 2.75 -3.01
C GLY A 133 5.94 1.28 -3.43
N PHE A 134 4.73 0.75 -3.52
CA PHE A 134 4.46 -0.60 -4.02
C PHE A 134 4.00 -0.59 -5.49
N VAL A 135 4.14 -1.75 -6.13
CA VAL A 135 3.60 -2.01 -7.47
C VAL A 135 2.40 -2.94 -7.31
N PRO A 136 1.16 -2.46 -7.47
CA PRO A 136 -0.03 -3.27 -7.21
C PRO A 136 -0.09 -4.57 -8.02
N ALA A 137 0.39 -4.57 -9.26
CA ALA A 137 0.47 -5.78 -10.09
C ALA A 137 1.35 -6.87 -9.45
N THR A 138 2.48 -6.48 -8.83
CA THR A 138 3.35 -7.41 -8.09
C THR A 138 2.65 -7.93 -6.85
N MET A 139 2.01 -7.05 -6.09
CA MET A 139 1.27 -7.44 -4.88
C MET A 139 0.13 -8.44 -5.20
N MET A 140 -0.58 -8.22 -6.32
CA MET A 140 -1.60 -9.18 -6.79
C MET A 140 -1.00 -10.54 -7.16
N SER A 141 0.10 -10.56 -7.89
CA SER A 141 0.76 -11.81 -8.27
C SER A 141 1.29 -12.61 -7.08
N GLN A 142 1.55 -11.93 -5.97
CA GLN A 142 2.00 -12.51 -4.69
C GLN A 142 0.84 -12.81 -3.73
N ASN A 143 -0.42 -12.59 -4.14
CA ASN A 143 -1.62 -12.72 -3.30
C ASN A 143 -1.57 -11.90 -2.00
N GLN A 144 -0.95 -10.72 -2.07
CA GLN A 144 -0.83 -9.79 -0.93
C GLN A 144 -2.00 -8.80 -0.83
N ILE A 145 -2.79 -8.65 -1.91
CA ILE A 145 -3.97 -7.80 -1.97
C ILE A 145 -5.13 -8.53 -2.65
N LEU A 146 -6.34 -8.14 -2.30
CA LEU A 146 -7.58 -8.70 -2.84
C LEU A 146 -8.10 -7.85 -4.00
N PRO A 147 -8.71 -8.45 -5.04
CA PRO A 147 -9.58 -7.73 -5.97
C PRO A 147 -10.79 -7.17 -5.22
N LEU A 148 -11.09 -5.89 -5.43
CA LEU A 148 -12.13 -5.20 -4.68
C LEU A 148 -13.45 -5.03 -5.45
N ASN A 149 -13.56 -5.51 -6.70
CA ASN A 149 -14.71 -5.30 -7.56
C ASN A 149 -16.05 -5.60 -6.87
N ASP A 150 -16.24 -6.85 -6.46
CA ASP A 150 -17.50 -7.32 -5.87
C ASP A 150 -17.76 -6.69 -4.50
N TYR A 151 -16.70 -6.47 -3.72
CA TYR A 151 -16.81 -5.84 -2.39
C TYR A 151 -17.24 -4.38 -2.46
N LEU A 152 -16.73 -3.62 -3.43
CA LEU A 152 -17.13 -2.23 -3.63
C LEU A 152 -18.57 -2.11 -4.11
N ASP A 153 -19.00 -2.99 -4.99
CA ASP A 153 -20.38 -3.01 -5.48
C ASP A 153 -21.38 -3.38 -4.38
N GLN A 154 -21.02 -4.34 -3.53
CA GLN A 154 -21.91 -4.86 -2.49
C GLN A 154 -21.91 -4.00 -1.23
N TYR A 155 -20.75 -3.54 -0.76
CA TYR A 155 -20.61 -2.94 0.57
C TYR A 155 -20.26 -1.45 0.58
N ALA A 156 -19.78 -0.91 -0.55
CA ALA A 156 -19.33 0.47 -0.63
C ALA A 156 -19.74 1.20 -1.92
N PRO A 157 -21.03 1.10 -2.34
CA PRO A 157 -21.48 1.76 -3.57
C PRO A 157 -21.30 3.27 -3.53
N ASP A 158 -21.48 3.91 -2.36
CA ASP A 158 -21.29 5.35 -2.20
C ASP A 158 -19.82 5.74 -2.39
N THR A 159 -18.88 4.95 -1.89
CA THR A 159 -17.44 5.15 -2.13
C THR A 159 -17.13 5.03 -3.61
N LYS A 160 -17.70 4.03 -4.28
CA LYS A 160 -17.52 3.83 -5.72
C LYS A 160 -18.05 5.01 -6.54
N ALA A 161 -19.21 5.55 -6.16
CA ALA A 161 -19.82 6.70 -6.81
C ALA A 161 -19.10 8.03 -6.54
N ALA A 162 -18.43 8.18 -5.39
CA ALA A 162 -17.72 9.40 -5.01
C ALA A 162 -16.39 9.60 -5.73
N ILE A 163 -15.83 8.56 -6.35
CA ILE A 163 -14.53 8.56 -7.02
C ILE A 163 -14.76 8.51 -8.53
N SER A 164 -13.98 9.29 -9.29
CA SER A 164 -14.13 9.38 -10.74
C SER A 164 -13.72 8.08 -11.45
N ASP A 165 -14.34 7.80 -12.61
CA ASP A 165 -14.00 6.65 -13.45
C ASP A 165 -12.52 6.62 -13.83
N LEU A 166 -11.92 7.80 -14.05
CA LEU A 166 -10.50 7.92 -14.36
C LEU A 166 -9.61 7.44 -13.21
N ASP A 167 -9.98 7.76 -11.97
CA ASP A 167 -9.22 7.30 -10.80
C ASP A 167 -9.35 5.79 -10.60
N TRP A 168 -10.55 5.26 -10.83
CA TRP A 168 -10.76 3.81 -10.81
C TRP A 168 -9.92 3.09 -11.87
N GLN A 169 -9.81 3.66 -13.07
CA GLN A 169 -8.93 3.12 -14.12
C GLN A 169 -7.45 3.07 -13.68
N CYS A 170 -6.98 4.08 -12.93
CA CYS A 170 -5.60 4.12 -12.44
C CYS A 170 -5.25 2.97 -11.48
N VAL A 171 -6.23 2.42 -10.77
CA VAL A 171 -6.05 1.32 -9.81
C VAL A 171 -6.59 -0.01 -10.32
N THR A 172 -7.05 -0.07 -11.57
CA THR A 172 -7.56 -1.29 -12.20
C THR A 172 -6.48 -1.96 -13.03
N ILE A 173 -6.15 -3.21 -12.68
CA ILE A 173 -5.13 -4.01 -13.37
C ILE A 173 -5.77 -5.32 -13.85
N ASN A 174 -5.74 -5.56 -15.14
CA ASN A 174 -6.36 -6.76 -15.76
C ASN A 174 -7.83 -6.95 -15.34
N GLY A 175 -8.58 -5.85 -15.24
CA GLY A 175 -9.99 -5.87 -14.84
C GLY A 175 -10.24 -5.94 -13.33
N ASN A 176 -9.20 -6.07 -12.50
CA ASN A 176 -9.30 -6.11 -11.05
C ASN A 176 -9.01 -4.75 -10.44
N ILE A 177 -9.91 -4.24 -9.61
CA ILE A 177 -9.67 -3.06 -8.78
C ILE A 177 -8.75 -3.49 -7.62
N THR A 178 -7.55 -2.92 -7.59
CA THR A 178 -6.47 -3.35 -6.67
C THR A 178 -6.39 -2.52 -5.38
N GLY A 179 -7.18 -1.47 -5.28
CA GLY A 179 -7.22 -0.59 -4.12
C GLY A 179 -8.21 0.54 -4.32
N VAL A 180 -8.47 1.29 -3.26
CA VAL A 180 -9.28 2.51 -3.32
C VAL A 180 -8.35 3.70 -3.57
N PRO A 181 -8.52 4.47 -4.66
CA PRO A 181 -7.68 5.63 -4.92
C PRO A 181 -7.91 6.75 -3.92
N TYR A 182 -6.88 7.56 -3.67
CA TYR A 182 -7.04 8.77 -2.88
C TYR A 182 -7.93 9.78 -3.63
N ASN A 183 -8.96 10.27 -2.96
CA ASN A 183 -9.79 11.35 -3.49
C ASN A 183 -9.23 12.71 -3.04
N ILE A 184 -8.17 13.17 -3.73
CA ILE A 184 -7.45 14.42 -3.47
C ILE A 184 -7.38 15.28 -4.73
N GLU A 185 -6.84 16.47 -4.63
CA GLU A 185 -6.58 17.35 -5.75
C GLU A 185 -5.72 16.65 -6.82
N LYS A 186 -6.13 16.79 -8.08
CA LYS A 186 -5.50 16.13 -9.23
C LYS A 186 -4.35 16.93 -9.83
N ALA A 187 -4.19 18.19 -9.43
CA ALA A 187 -3.17 19.09 -9.93
C ALA A 187 -2.48 19.79 -8.76
N SER A 188 -1.18 19.96 -8.90
CA SER A 188 -0.38 20.80 -8.02
C SER A 188 0.44 21.78 -8.86
N ALA A 189 0.63 22.98 -8.34
CA ALA A 189 1.51 23.97 -8.94
C ALA A 189 2.82 24.01 -8.17
N PHE A 190 3.93 24.05 -8.89
CA PHE A 190 5.23 24.38 -8.31
C PHE A 190 5.44 25.88 -8.39
N GLY A 191 5.86 26.50 -7.31
CA GLY A 191 6.08 27.93 -7.24
C GLY A 191 7.25 28.26 -6.31
N LEU A 192 7.69 29.51 -6.39
CA LEU A 192 8.66 30.07 -5.47
C LEU A 192 7.92 30.77 -4.32
N LEU A 193 8.25 30.39 -3.09
CA LEU A 193 7.83 31.14 -1.90
C LEU A 193 8.93 32.11 -1.52
N MET A 194 8.56 33.37 -1.33
CA MET A 194 9.50 34.43 -0.93
C MET A 194 9.04 35.04 0.38
N VAL A 195 9.99 35.51 1.18
CA VAL A 195 9.71 36.24 2.43
C VAL A 195 9.09 37.59 2.06
N LYS A 196 7.85 37.82 2.48
CA LYS A 196 7.06 38.99 2.11
C LYS A 196 7.79 40.32 2.42
N ASP A 197 8.36 40.44 3.61
CA ASP A 197 9.02 41.68 4.03
C ASP A 197 10.24 42.01 3.15
N VAL A 198 10.96 41.01 2.65
CA VAL A 198 12.06 41.16 1.70
C VAL A 198 11.53 41.60 0.34
N VAL A 199 10.47 40.97 -0.14
CA VAL A 199 9.82 41.31 -1.42
C VAL A 199 9.38 42.77 -1.42
N ASP A 200 8.69 43.18 -0.35
CA ASP A 200 8.17 44.54 -0.21
C ASP A 200 9.30 45.58 -0.06
N ALA A 201 10.28 45.33 0.81
CA ALA A 201 11.39 46.23 1.06
C ALA A 201 12.29 46.46 -0.18
N MET A 202 12.48 45.42 -0.98
CA MET A 202 13.29 45.44 -2.19
C MET A 202 12.50 45.80 -3.44
N GLY A 203 11.20 46.02 -3.35
CA GLY A 203 10.32 46.34 -4.47
C GLY A 203 10.38 45.32 -5.59
N ILE A 204 10.36 44.03 -5.23
CA ILE A 204 10.43 42.93 -6.18
C ILE A 204 9.06 42.79 -6.89
N ASP A 205 9.06 42.93 -8.21
CA ASP A 205 7.89 42.63 -9.06
C ASP A 205 7.81 41.14 -9.31
N TRP A 206 7.16 40.44 -8.38
CA TRP A 206 6.98 38.98 -8.46
C TRP A 206 6.01 38.56 -9.57
N GLU A 207 5.13 39.47 -10.03
CA GLU A 207 4.18 39.18 -11.12
C GLU A 207 4.87 39.05 -12.48
N SER A 208 6.06 39.66 -12.63
CA SER A 208 6.86 39.54 -13.84
C SER A 208 7.59 38.21 -13.99
N ILE A 209 7.70 37.42 -12.89
CA ILE A 209 8.40 36.13 -12.89
C ILE A 209 7.52 35.09 -13.55
N LYS A 210 7.90 34.57 -14.72
CA LYS A 210 7.21 33.50 -15.44
C LYS A 210 8.05 32.25 -15.51
N THR A 211 9.35 32.33 -15.38
CA THR A 211 10.28 31.20 -15.42
C THR A 211 11.32 31.33 -14.31
N LEU A 212 12.02 30.25 -13.98
CA LEU A 212 13.14 30.31 -13.03
C LEU A 212 14.25 31.25 -13.47
N LYS A 213 14.44 31.43 -14.78
CA LYS A 213 15.41 32.33 -15.34
C LYS A 213 15.06 33.80 -15.04
N ASP A 214 13.80 34.15 -15.00
CA ASP A 214 13.34 35.51 -14.63
C ASP A 214 13.59 35.79 -13.15
N ALA A 215 13.70 34.77 -12.32
CA ALA A 215 14.00 34.88 -10.89
C ALA A 215 15.51 35.09 -10.60
N GLU A 216 16.41 34.73 -11.53
CA GLU A 216 17.86 34.80 -11.34
C GLU A 216 18.35 36.18 -10.91
N PRO A 217 17.98 37.30 -11.58
CA PRO A 217 18.39 38.64 -11.15
C PRO A 217 17.87 39.02 -9.76
N ILE A 218 16.70 38.46 -9.37
CA ILE A 218 16.12 38.68 -8.04
C ILE A 218 16.95 37.95 -7.00
N PHE A 219 17.35 36.71 -7.25
CA PHE A 219 18.22 35.96 -6.36
C PHE A 219 19.57 36.62 -6.17
N GLU A 220 20.18 37.17 -7.24
CA GLU A 220 21.43 37.90 -7.17
C GLU A 220 21.28 39.15 -6.29
N LYS A 221 20.21 39.96 -6.49
CA LYS A 221 19.93 41.14 -5.70
C LYS A 221 19.70 40.81 -4.23
N VAL A 222 18.84 39.80 -3.93
CA VAL A 222 18.59 39.36 -2.56
C VAL A 222 19.87 38.84 -1.90
N LYS A 223 20.70 38.09 -2.61
CA LYS A 223 21.98 37.59 -2.08
C LYS A 223 22.98 38.71 -1.77
N ALA A 224 22.98 39.75 -2.57
CA ALA A 224 23.85 40.92 -2.35
C ALA A 224 23.43 41.73 -1.10
N GLU A 225 22.13 41.88 -0.86
CA GLU A 225 21.61 42.65 0.28
C GLU A 225 21.44 41.80 1.57
N HIS A 226 21.21 40.48 1.38
CA HIS A 226 20.99 39.50 2.45
C HIS A 226 21.90 38.26 2.30
N PRO A 227 23.21 38.43 2.51
CA PRO A 227 24.17 37.32 2.30
C PRO A 227 23.98 36.13 3.19
N GLU A 228 23.25 36.25 4.31
CA GLU A 228 22.89 35.20 5.25
C GLU A 228 21.74 34.30 4.74
N MET A 229 20.97 34.78 3.75
CA MET A 229 19.81 34.01 3.25
C MET A 229 20.21 32.98 2.21
N TYR A 230 19.54 31.84 2.24
CA TYR A 230 19.58 30.83 1.18
C TYR A 230 18.54 31.15 0.12
N MET A 231 18.93 31.09 -1.15
CA MET A 231 18.05 31.46 -2.26
C MET A 231 17.08 30.37 -2.63
N LEU A 232 17.48 29.13 -2.48
CA LEU A 232 16.63 27.93 -2.68
C LEU A 232 16.96 26.91 -1.60
N ILE A 233 15.93 26.25 -1.10
CA ILE A 233 16.02 25.16 -0.11
C ILE A 233 15.49 23.90 -0.76
#